data_40d3eb02a561c1bcea5d438d3cc19de9
#
_entry.id   40d3eb02a561c1bcea5d438d3cc19de9
#
_cell.length_a   1.000
_cell.length_b   1.000
_cell.length_c   1.000
_cell.angle_alpha   90.00
_cell.angle_beta   90.00
_cell.angle_gamma   90.00
#
_symmetry.space_group_name_H-M   'P 1'
#
loop_
_entity.id
_entity.type
_entity.pdbx_description
1 polymer ?
#
loop_
_entity_poly.entity_id
_entity_poly.type
_entity_poly.pdbx_seq_one_letter_code
_entity_poly.pdbx_strand_id
1 'polypeptide(L)'
;MSDPSASPGEPAGGEPLWTPDEQLVADVRHALAHAPRDTPQARFEAWAWRAMLDEDGAALLTRHAAPAHVTASALVLSPDGRRTCLVLHGRIGLWVQPGGHLEPDDTSLAAAAAREVLEETGLTGTVLPRLAQLSRHAAPCRPGVVDWHLDVQHVLVAQATAPAVSAESKDVRWFDVDALPADLASGVPDGVAAARAVLAAG
;
A
#
# COMPACT_ATOMS: atom_id res chain seq x y z
N MET A 1 27.17 34.58 35.52
CA MET A 1 25.81 34.98 35.08
C MET A 1 25.52 34.27 33.78
N SER A 2 24.86 33.14 33.85
CA SER A 2 24.52 32.29 32.71
C SER A 2 23.10 32.65 32.30
N ASP A 3 22.93 32.91 31.00
CA ASP A 3 21.63 33.24 30.38
C ASP A 3 20.78 31.95 30.22
N PRO A 4 19.58 31.87 30.80
CA PRO A 4 18.71 30.72 30.70
C PRO A 4 17.56 30.95 29.69
N SER A 5 17.87 31.29 28.43
CA SER A 5 16.83 31.44 27.40
C SER A 5 17.15 30.68 26.10
N ALA A 6 17.43 29.40 26.25
CA ALA A 6 17.35 28.50 25.13
C ALA A 6 15.95 27.86 25.12
N SER A 7 15.05 28.36 24.28
CA SER A 7 13.79 27.69 23.93
C SER A 7 14.11 26.34 23.32
N PRO A 8 13.37 25.27 23.66
CA PRO A 8 13.52 24.00 22.96
C PRO A 8 13.18 24.20 21.49
N GLY A 9 14.14 23.89 20.64
CA GLY A 9 13.99 23.99 19.19
C GLY A 9 12.77 23.21 18.71
N GLU A 10 11.96 23.87 17.89
CA GLU A 10 10.90 23.23 17.13
C GLU A 10 11.50 22.06 16.31
N PRO A 11 10.83 20.91 16.25
CA PRO A 11 11.28 19.83 15.37
C PRO A 11 11.21 20.32 13.94
N ALA A 12 12.33 20.22 13.23
CA ALA A 12 12.46 20.58 11.83
C ALA A 12 11.42 19.83 10.97
N GLY A 13 10.55 20.59 10.31
CA GLY A 13 9.85 20.22 9.05
C GLY A 13 9.15 18.86 9.04
N GLY A 14 8.23 18.59 9.96
CA GLY A 14 7.27 17.49 9.80
C GLY A 14 6.13 17.94 8.89
N GLU A 15 5.74 17.10 7.92
CA GLU A 15 4.47 17.29 7.22
C GLU A 15 3.35 17.52 8.23
N PRO A 16 2.40 18.43 7.94
CA PRO A 16 1.31 18.70 8.86
C PRO A 16 0.55 17.41 9.17
N LEU A 17 0.30 17.15 10.44
CA LEU A 17 -0.53 16.03 10.88
C LEU A 17 -1.95 16.26 10.35
N TRP A 18 -2.38 15.40 9.44
CA TRP A 18 -3.78 15.38 9.00
C TRP A 18 -4.55 14.32 9.79
N THR A 19 -5.85 14.52 9.90
CA THR A 19 -6.74 13.54 10.52
C THR A 19 -7.63 12.95 9.44
N PRO A 20 -7.54 11.63 9.18
CA PRO A 20 -8.43 10.94 8.27
C PRO A 20 -9.90 11.19 8.63
N ASP A 21 -10.74 11.41 7.65
CA ASP A 21 -12.16 11.59 7.85
C ASP A 21 -12.87 10.28 8.23
N GLU A 22 -14.10 10.39 8.73
CA GLU A 22 -14.89 9.22 9.12
C GLU A 22 -15.22 8.31 7.94
N GLN A 23 -15.31 8.85 6.72
CA GLN A 23 -15.59 8.08 5.52
C GLN A 23 -14.43 7.14 5.18
N LEU A 24 -13.19 7.64 5.23
CA LEU A 24 -11.99 6.82 4.99
C LEU A 24 -11.83 5.73 6.06
N VAL A 25 -12.08 6.07 7.34
CA VAL A 25 -12.07 5.08 8.44
C VAL A 25 -13.14 3.99 8.21
N ALA A 26 -14.34 4.38 7.78
CA ALA A 26 -15.41 3.44 7.46
C ALA A 26 -15.07 2.55 6.26
N ASP A 27 -14.40 3.10 5.23
CA ASP A 27 -13.92 2.35 4.07
C ASP A 27 -12.88 1.29 4.47
N VAL A 28 -11.88 1.66 5.29
CA VAL A 28 -10.90 0.70 5.84
C VAL A 28 -11.59 -0.39 6.65
N ARG A 29 -12.55 -0.03 7.52
CA ARG A 29 -13.32 -0.98 8.30
C ARG A 29 -14.09 -1.96 7.41
N HIS A 30 -14.70 -1.45 6.34
CA HIS A 30 -15.42 -2.25 5.35
C HIS A 30 -14.45 -3.20 4.62
N ALA A 31 -13.32 -2.72 4.15
CA ALA A 31 -12.30 -3.51 3.48
C ALA A 31 -11.80 -4.67 4.35
N LEU A 32 -11.48 -4.40 5.62
CA LEU A 32 -11.05 -5.42 6.58
C LEU A 32 -12.16 -6.43 6.91
N ALA A 33 -13.43 -6.02 6.90
CA ALA A 33 -14.56 -6.93 7.10
C ALA A 33 -14.76 -7.91 5.94
N HIS A 34 -14.40 -7.51 4.72
CA HIS A 34 -14.60 -8.27 3.48
C HIS A 34 -13.27 -8.80 2.88
N ALA A 35 -12.15 -8.62 3.58
CA ALA A 35 -10.86 -9.15 3.15
C ALA A 35 -10.90 -10.67 2.97
N PRO A 36 -10.08 -11.22 2.05
CA PRO A 36 -9.95 -12.66 1.87
C PRO A 36 -9.64 -13.38 3.19
N ARG A 37 -10.23 -14.58 3.39
CA ARG A 37 -10.12 -15.37 4.63
C ARG A 37 -9.91 -16.86 4.36
N ASP A 38 -9.36 -17.17 3.23
CA ASP A 38 -9.13 -18.53 2.72
C ASP A 38 -8.02 -19.26 3.47
N THR A 39 -7.08 -18.51 4.08
CA THR A 39 -6.00 -19.09 4.89
C THR A 39 -6.15 -18.73 6.39
N PRO A 40 -5.56 -19.52 7.32
CA PRO A 40 -5.49 -19.14 8.74
C PRO A 40 -4.82 -17.79 8.97
N GLN A 41 -3.74 -17.49 8.20
CA GLN A 41 -3.01 -16.23 8.26
C GLN A 41 -3.89 -15.05 7.85
N ALA A 42 -4.58 -15.14 6.71
CA ALA A 42 -5.47 -14.08 6.24
C ALA A 42 -6.61 -13.79 7.23
N ARG A 43 -7.18 -14.83 7.86
CA ARG A 43 -8.19 -14.66 8.93
C ARG A 43 -7.64 -13.93 10.14
N PHE A 44 -6.42 -14.30 10.56
CA PHE A 44 -5.77 -13.66 11.70
C PHE A 44 -5.46 -12.19 11.42
N GLU A 45 -4.91 -11.87 10.27
CA GLU A 45 -4.59 -10.50 9.88
C GLU A 45 -5.86 -9.63 9.80
N ALA A 46 -6.90 -10.08 9.13
CA ALA A 46 -8.17 -9.36 9.05
C ALA A 46 -8.77 -9.10 10.45
N TRP A 47 -8.65 -10.05 11.38
CA TRP A 47 -9.11 -9.87 12.75
C TRP A 47 -8.21 -8.89 13.52
N ALA A 48 -6.89 -9.08 13.47
CA ALA A 48 -5.93 -8.26 14.22
C ALA A 48 -5.96 -6.79 13.79
N TRP A 49 -6.00 -6.53 12.47
CA TRP A 49 -6.04 -5.16 11.96
C TRP A 49 -7.36 -4.45 12.28
N ARG A 50 -8.47 -5.19 12.32
CA ARG A 50 -9.74 -4.63 12.81
C ARG A 50 -9.66 -4.25 14.29
N ALA A 51 -9.04 -5.09 15.11
CA ALA A 51 -8.85 -4.78 16.53
C ALA A 51 -7.98 -3.53 16.71
N MET A 52 -6.90 -3.39 15.93
CA MET A 52 -6.06 -2.18 15.92
C MET A 52 -6.85 -0.94 15.46
N LEU A 53 -7.66 -1.06 14.41
CA LEU A 53 -8.51 0.04 13.95
C LEU A 53 -9.57 0.44 14.99
N ASP A 54 -10.09 -0.51 15.77
CA ASP A 54 -11.05 -0.25 16.83
C ASP A 54 -10.39 0.44 18.05
N GLU A 55 -9.09 0.19 18.30
CA GLU A 55 -8.30 0.81 19.37
C GLU A 55 -7.75 2.17 18.97
N ASP A 56 -7.08 2.28 17.82
CA ASP A 56 -6.32 3.45 17.38
C ASP A 56 -7.16 4.42 16.52
N GLY A 57 -8.29 3.96 15.99
CA GLY A 57 -9.18 4.76 15.16
C GLY A 57 -8.48 5.33 13.92
N ALA A 58 -8.76 6.60 13.62
CA ALA A 58 -8.20 7.32 12.47
C ALA A 58 -6.67 7.44 12.52
N ALA A 59 -6.05 7.39 13.70
CA ALA A 59 -4.59 7.49 13.83
C ALA A 59 -3.88 6.36 13.09
N LEU A 60 -4.44 5.13 13.07
CA LEU A 60 -3.88 3.97 12.37
C LEU A 60 -3.70 4.20 10.86
N LEU A 61 -4.43 5.16 10.27
CA LEU A 61 -4.40 5.46 8.85
C LEU A 61 -3.30 6.47 8.49
N THR A 62 -2.59 7.03 9.46
CA THR A 62 -1.55 8.02 9.24
C THR A 62 -0.16 7.39 9.29
N ARG A 63 0.76 7.85 8.46
CA ARG A 63 2.17 7.40 8.46
C ARG A 63 2.91 7.64 9.79
N HIS A 64 2.30 8.40 10.70
CA HIS A 64 2.88 8.70 12.01
C HIS A 64 2.47 7.69 13.09
N ALA A 65 1.48 6.84 12.82
CA ALA A 65 1.09 5.78 13.75
C ALA A 65 2.23 4.77 13.94
N ALA A 66 2.45 4.39 15.16
CA ALA A 66 3.51 3.47 15.55
C ALA A 66 2.94 2.39 16.50
N PRO A 67 3.35 1.17 16.37
CA PRO A 67 4.39 0.63 15.48
C PRO A 67 3.89 0.19 14.10
N ALA A 68 2.65 0.52 13.73
CA ALA A 68 2.07 0.12 12.46
C ALA A 68 1.09 1.16 11.93
N HIS A 69 0.90 1.19 10.62
CA HIS A 69 -0.12 2.02 9.95
C HIS A 69 -0.61 1.38 8.65
N VAL A 70 -1.82 1.77 8.25
CA VAL A 70 -2.44 1.28 7.03
C VAL A 70 -1.82 1.95 5.80
N THR A 71 -1.58 1.13 4.78
CA THR A 71 -1.17 1.55 3.43
C THR A 71 -2.10 0.93 2.39
N ALA A 72 -2.10 1.47 1.19
CA ALA A 72 -2.87 0.95 0.07
C ALA A 72 -1.96 0.71 -1.14
N SER A 73 -2.11 -0.45 -1.78
CA SER A 73 -1.39 -0.79 -3.00
C SER A 73 -2.28 -1.51 -4.00
N ALA A 74 -1.78 -1.67 -5.24
CA ALA A 74 -2.49 -2.45 -6.23
C ALA A 74 -1.58 -3.43 -6.98
N LEU A 75 -2.04 -4.67 -7.11
CA LEU A 75 -1.55 -5.62 -8.08
C LEU A 75 -2.11 -5.20 -9.44
N VAL A 76 -1.26 -4.59 -10.27
CA VAL A 76 -1.68 -4.09 -11.60
C VAL A 76 -1.59 -5.22 -12.61
N LEU A 77 -2.73 -5.64 -13.15
CA LEU A 77 -2.83 -6.70 -14.15
C LEU A 77 -3.23 -6.15 -15.52
N SER A 78 -2.71 -6.76 -16.58
CA SER A 78 -3.28 -6.61 -17.93
C SER A 78 -4.69 -7.21 -18.00
N PRO A 79 -5.56 -6.76 -18.93
CA PRO A 79 -6.94 -7.27 -19.03
C PRO A 79 -7.06 -8.79 -19.22
N ASP A 80 -6.05 -9.41 -19.82
CA ASP A 80 -5.98 -10.87 -20.01
C ASP A 80 -5.37 -11.62 -18.82
N GLY A 81 -4.94 -10.89 -17.76
CA GLY A 81 -4.30 -11.44 -16.55
C GLY A 81 -2.93 -12.07 -16.78
N ARG A 82 -2.30 -11.86 -17.95
CA ARG A 82 -1.03 -12.49 -18.30
C ARG A 82 0.19 -11.69 -17.90
N ARG A 83 0.02 -10.38 -17.64
CA ARG A 83 1.10 -9.49 -17.24
C ARG A 83 0.75 -8.72 -15.98
N THR A 84 1.76 -8.44 -15.16
CA THR A 84 1.68 -7.55 -14.00
C THR A 84 2.69 -6.42 -14.15
N CYS A 85 2.32 -5.20 -13.76
CA CYS A 85 3.24 -4.07 -13.70
C CYS A 85 3.81 -3.95 -12.29
N LEU A 86 5.13 -3.92 -12.20
CA LEU A 86 5.86 -3.76 -10.95
C LEU A 86 6.82 -2.57 -11.05
N VAL A 87 7.14 -1.99 -9.90
CA VAL A 87 8.11 -0.91 -9.74
C VAL A 87 9.38 -1.44 -9.05
N LEU A 88 10.55 -1.03 -9.53
CA LEU A 88 11.82 -1.29 -8.85
C LEU A 88 12.03 -0.21 -7.79
N HIS A 89 11.70 -0.52 -6.55
CA HIS A 89 11.69 0.43 -5.45
C HIS A 89 13.09 1.02 -5.19
N GLY A 90 13.18 2.35 -5.18
CA GLY A 90 14.44 3.09 -5.13
C GLY A 90 15.34 2.75 -3.94
N ARG A 91 14.77 2.55 -2.75
CA ARG A 91 15.49 2.31 -1.49
C ARG A 91 15.90 0.86 -1.29
N ILE A 92 14.96 -0.09 -1.46
CA ILE A 92 15.20 -1.51 -1.16
C ILE A 92 15.76 -2.29 -2.35
N GLY A 93 15.63 -1.75 -3.58
CA GLY A 93 16.17 -2.38 -4.78
C GLY A 93 15.50 -3.69 -5.17
N LEU A 94 14.26 -3.89 -4.76
CA LEU A 94 13.43 -5.04 -5.10
C LEU A 94 12.23 -4.59 -5.93
N TRP A 95 11.70 -5.49 -6.76
CA TRP A 95 10.46 -5.29 -7.47
C TRP A 95 9.28 -5.48 -6.52
N VAL A 96 8.38 -4.50 -6.51
CA VAL A 96 7.19 -4.45 -5.66
C VAL A 96 5.97 -4.03 -6.50
N GLN A 97 4.78 -4.26 -6.00
CA GLN A 97 3.57 -3.61 -6.51
C GLN A 97 3.61 -2.10 -6.20
N PRO A 98 3.06 -1.22 -7.05
CA PRO A 98 2.90 0.20 -6.73
C PRO A 98 1.95 0.38 -5.54
N GLY A 99 2.28 1.33 -4.67
CA GLY A 99 1.51 1.61 -3.47
C GLY A 99 2.27 2.40 -2.41
N GLY A 100 1.54 3.00 -1.48
CA GLY A 100 2.12 3.84 -0.44
C GLY A 100 1.16 4.23 0.67
N HIS A 101 1.46 5.34 1.32
CA HIS A 101 0.70 5.86 2.44
C HIS A 101 -0.61 6.51 1.98
N LEU A 102 -1.58 6.51 2.87
CA LEU A 102 -2.80 7.29 2.66
C LEU A 102 -2.51 8.78 2.80
N GLU A 103 -3.18 9.58 2.01
CA GLU A 103 -3.03 11.04 1.94
C GLU A 103 -4.36 11.76 2.25
N PRO A 104 -4.30 13.08 2.59
CA PRO A 104 -5.49 13.85 2.96
C PRO A 104 -6.64 13.84 1.94
N ASP A 105 -6.31 13.75 0.65
CA ASP A 105 -7.29 13.79 -0.43
C ASP A 105 -7.83 12.40 -0.83
N ASP A 106 -7.33 11.35 -0.20
CA ASP A 106 -7.80 9.99 -0.46
C ASP A 106 -9.20 9.77 0.16
N THR A 107 -10.17 9.47 -0.68
CA THR A 107 -11.57 9.24 -0.26
C THR A 107 -11.87 7.78 0.06
N SER A 108 -10.97 6.87 -0.32
CA SER A 108 -11.06 5.42 -0.08
C SER A 108 -9.70 4.75 -0.31
N LEU A 109 -9.54 3.53 0.19
CA LEU A 109 -8.35 2.69 -0.10
C LEU A 109 -8.18 2.42 -1.61
N ALA A 110 -9.28 2.21 -2.32
CA ALA A 110 -9.26 2.01 -3.76
C ALA A 110 -8.78 3.27 -4.51
N ALA A 111 -9.17 4.47 -4.06
CA ALA A 111 -8.71 5.74 -4.61
C ALA A 111 -7.21 5.95 -4.33
N ALA A 112 -6.76 5.69 -3.11
CA ALA A 112 -5.35 5.74 -2.73
C ALA A 112 -4.50 4.79 -3.59
N ALA A 113 -4.91 3.53 -3.72
CA ALA A 113 -4.21 2.55 -4.56
C ALA A 113 -4.15 2.98 -6.04
N ALA A 114 -5.23 3.57 -6.57
CA ALA A 114 -5.25 4.08 -7.94
C ALA A 114 -4.36 5.32 -8.13
N ARG A 115 -4.30 6.23 -7.14
CA ARG A 115 -3.40 7.38 -7.11
C ARG A 115 -1.95 6.92 -7.16
N GLU A 116 -1.56 6.01 -6.29
CA GLU A 116 -0.21 5.45 -6.23
C GLU A 116 0.20 4.77 -7.56
N VAL A 117 -0.72 3.99 -8.17
CA VAL A 117 -0.46 3.41 -9.50
C VAL A 117 -0.18 4.49 -10.53
N LEU A 118 -0.99 5.56 -10.55
CA LEU A 118 -0.78 6.68 -11.49
C LEU A 118 0.55 7.39 -11.23
N GLU A 119 0.88 7.69 -9.99
CA GLU A 119 2.09 8.42 -9.59
C GLU A 119 3.37 7.62 -9.89
N GLU A 120 3.38 6.33 -9.55
CA GLU A 120 4.57 5.50 -9.69
C GLU A 120 4.75 4.91 -11.09
N THR A 121 3.66 4.75 -11.85
CA THR A 121 3.73 4.03 -13.14
C THR A 121 3.18 4.81 -14.35
N GLY A 122 2.47 5.91 -14.12
CA GLY A 122 1.75 6.65 -15.17
C GLY A 122 0.54 5.89 -15.75
N LEU A 123 0.21 4.72 -15.21
CA LEU A 123 -0.91 3.91 -15.68
C LEU A 123 -2.23 4.32 -14.99
N THR A 124 -3.32 4.16 -15.72
CA THR A 124 -4.68 4.26 -15.18
C THR A 124 -5.45 3.00 -15.51
N GLY A 125 -6.44 2.66 -14.68
CA GLY A 125 -7.20 1.44 -14.89
C GLY A 125 -8.45 1.38 -14.01
N THR A 126 -9.06 0.20 -13.97
CA THR A 126 -10.24 -0.08 -13.15
C THR A 126 -9.82 -0.87 -11.91
N VAL A 127 -10.06 -0.33 -10.73
CA VAL A 127 -9.90 -1.08 -9.47
C VAL A 127 -11.08 -2.03 -9.33
N LEU A 128 -10.79 -3.31 -9.11
CA LEU A 128 -11.83 -4.31 -8.90
C LEU A 128 -12.37 -4.22 -7.47
N PRO A 129 -13.65 -4.56 -7.24
CA PRO A 129 -14.30 -4.42 -5.92
C PRO A 129 -13.77 -5.41 -4.87
N ARG A 130 -13.12 -6.50 -5.28
CA ARG A 130 -12.56 -7.50 -4.37
C ARG A 130 -11.07 -7.26 -4.16
N LEU A 131 -10.64 -7.33 -2.91
CA LEU A 131 -9.22 -7.25 -2.56
C LEU A 131 -8.46 -8.50 -3.04
N ALA A 132 -7.18 -8.32 -3.38
CA ALA A 132 -6.27 -9.43 -3.60
C ALA A 132 -5.91 -10.10 -2.28
N GLN A 133 -5.36 -9.33 -1.33
CA GLN A 133 -4.98 -9.83 0.00
C GLN A 133 -4.71 -8.67 0.98
N LEU A 134 -4.49 -9.02 2.24
CA LEU A 134 -3.82 -8.19 3.23
C LEU A 134 -2.36 -8.63 3.33
N SER A 135 -1.43 -7.68 3.39
CA SER A 135 0.00 -7.99 3.46
C SER A 135 0.69 -7.12 4.51
N ARG A 136 1.36 -7.75 5.47
CA ARG A 136 2.13 -7.05 6.49
C ARG A 136 3.61 -7.17 6.20
N HIS A 137 4.28 -6.04 6.09
CA HIS A 137 5.72 -6.00 5.90
C HIS A 137 6.39 -4.86 6.69
N ALA A 138 7.65 -5.07 7.03
CA ALA A 138 8.44 -4.07 7.71
C ALA A 138 8.83 -2.93 6.75
N ALA A 139 8.72 -1.69 7.22
CA ALA A 139 9.07 -0.51 6.45
C ALA A 139 9.86 0.49 7.30
N PRO A 140 10.98 1.05 6.79
CA PRO A 140 11.78 2.05 7.47
C PRO A 140 11.18 3.45 7.25
N CYS A 141 9.98 3.72 7.76
CA CYS A 141 9.29 5.01 7.58
C CYS A 141 9.97 6.13 8.37
N ARG A 142 10.63 5.80 9.49
CA ARG A 142 11.33 6.75 10.35
C ARG A 142 12.79 6.33 10.57
N PRO A 143 13.74 7.27 10.67
CA PRO A 143 15.14 6.96 10.93
C PRO A 143 15.33 6.11 12.20
N GLY A 144 15.97 4.94 12.06
CA GLY A 144 16.30 4.05 13.18
C GLY A 144 15.11 3.28 13.78
N VAL A 145 13.92 3.38 13.20
CA VAL A 145 12.71 2.68 13.64
C VAL A 145 12.20 1.82 12.50
N VAL A 146 11.81 0.59 12.82
CA VAL A 146 11.09 -0.29 11.90
C VAL A 146 9.61 -0.22 12.25
N ASP A 147 8.83 0.34 11.34
CA ASP A 147 7.38 0.31 11.41
C ASP A 147 6.82 -0.82 10.56
N TRP A 148 5.55 -1.15 10.73
CA TRP A 148 4.85 -2.14 9.93
C TRP A 148 3.83 -1.46 9.03
N HIS A 149 3.94 -1.70 7.74
CA HIS A 149 2.86 -1.42 6.81
C HIS A 149 1.80 -2.52 6.91
N LEU A 150 0.57 -2.10 7.13
CA LEU A 150 -0.64 -2.92 7.03
C LEU A 150 -1.24 -2.65 5.65
N ASP A 151 -0.68 -3.32 4.65
CA ASP A 151 -0.95 -3.03 3.24
C ASP A 151 -2.21 -3.73 2.75
N VAL A 152 -3.23 -2.94 2.38
CA VAL A 152 -4.48 -3.42 1.78
C VAL A 152 -4.30 -3.45 0.27
N GLN A 153 -4.15 -4.66 -0.28
CA GLN A 153 -3.81 -4.85 -1.69
C GLN A 153 -5.05 -5.02 -2.56
N HIS A 154 -5.23 -4.06 -3.46
CA HIS A 154 -6.28 -4.06 -4.47
C HIS A 154 -5.81 -4.77 -5.76
N VAL A 155 -6.76 -5.02 -6.65
CA VAL A 155 -6.48 -5.43 -8.03
C VAL A 155 -6.86 -4.28 -8.95
N LEU A 156 -5.92 -3.80 -9.76
CA LEU A 156 -6.18 -2.78 -10.76
C LEU A 156 -5.92 -3.36 -12.15
N VAL A 157 -6.92 -3.27 -13.03
CA VAL A 157 -6.81 -3.73 -14.41
C VAL A 157 -6.51 -2.55 -15.31
N ALA A 158 -5.33 -2.57 -15.96
CA ALA A 158 -4.87 -1.53 -16.86
C ALA A 158 -4.43 -2.08 -18.21
N GLN A 159 -4.57 -1.27 -19.27
CA GLN A 159 -3.97 -1.62 -20.57
C GLN A 159 -2.45 -1.65 -20.43
N ALA A 160 -1.84 -2.70 -20.98
CA ALA A 160 -0.39 -2.90 -20.89
C ALA A 160 0.38 -1.99 -21.86
N THR A 161 0.21 -0.69 -21.69
CA THR A 161 0.97 0.35 -22.39
C THR A 161 2.35 0.53 -21.72
N ALA A 162 3.23 1.32 -22.35
CA ALA A 162 4.52 1.63 -21.74
C ALA A 162 4.32 2.45 -20.45
N PRO A 163 4.83 1.98 -19.30
CA PRO A 163 4.72 2.74 -18.06
C PRO A 163 5.76 3.88 -18.04
N ALA A 164 5.53 4.85 -17.17
CA ALA A 164 6.47 5.92 -16.89
C ALA A 164 7.18 5.67 -15.54
N VAL A 165 8.48 5.91 -15.49
CA VAL A 165 9.26 5.79 -14.24
C VAL A 165 9.08 7.08 -13.43
N SER A 166 8.66 6.97 -12.17
CA SER A 166 8.58 8.09 -11.23
C SER A 166 9.95 8.48 -10.66
N ALA A 167 10.01 9.60 -9.94
CA ALA A 167 11.23 10.02 -9.24
C ALA A 167 11.62 9.09 -8.07
N GLU A 168 10.68 8.32 -7.53
CA GLU A 168 10.88 7.42 -6.39
C GLU A 168 11.29 6.01 -6.79
N SER A 169 11.10 5.65 -8.07
CA SER A 169 11.37 4.33 -8.62
C SER A 169 12.61 4.35 -9.50
N LYS A 170 13.41 3.28 -9.46
CA LYS A 170 14.56 3.09 -10.36
C LYS A 170 14.13 2.60 -11.74
N ASP A 171 13.05 1.85 -11.81
CA ASP A 171 12.51 1.28 -13.04
C ASP A 171 11.04 0.85 -12.84
N VAL A 172 10.28 0.75 -13.93
CA VAL A 172 8.90 0.26 -13.94
C VAL A 172 8.72 -0.62 -15.16
N ARG A 173 8.21 -1.85 -14.98
CA ARG A 173 8.06 -2.81 -16.08
C ARG A 173 6.82 -3.67 -15.95
N TRP A 174 6.33 -4.10 -17.13
CA TRP A 174 5.42 -5.22 -17.24
C TRP A 174 6.20 -6.54 -17.29
N PHE A 175 5.83 -7.47 -16.43
CA PHE A 175 6.36 -8.84 -16.39
C PHE A 175 5.27 -9.83 -16.76
N ASP A 176 5.64 -10.93 -17.41
CA ASP A 176 4.79 -12.09 -17.54
C ASP A 176 4.58 -12.70 -16.14
N VAL A 177 3.33 -12.97 -15.77
CA VAL A 177 3.00 -13.49 -14.44
C VAL A 177 3.55 -14.89 -14.18
N ASP A 178 3.88 -15.63 -15.25
CA ASP A 178 4.49 -16.95 -15.19
C ASP A 178 6.04 -16.87 -15.28
N ALA A 179 6.61 -15.67 -15.45
CA ALA A 179 8.06 -15.43 -15.55
C ALA A 179 8.47 -14.15 -14.78
N LEU A 180 8.10 -14.11 -13.50
CA LEU A 180 8.43 -12.99 -12.62
C LEU A 180 9.95 -12.91 -12.37
N PRO A 181 10.52 -11.70 -12.13
CA PRO A 181 11.94 -11.53 -11.82
C PRO A 181 12.31 -12.20 -10.49
N ALA A 182 13.59 -12.52 -10.31
CA ALA A 182 14.07 -13.20 -9.10
C ALA A 182 14.17 -12.26 -7.88
N ASP A 183 14.34 -10.95 -8.10
CA ASP A 183 14.55 -9.92 -7.10
C ASP A 183 13.23 -9.24 -6.68
N LEU A 184 12.22 -10.07 -6.35
CA LEU A 184 10.93 -9.63 -5.83
C LEU A 184 10.98 -9.42 -4.31
N ALA A 185 10.20 -8.46 -3.82
CA ALA A 185 9.88 -8.42 -2.39
C ALA A 185 9.00 -9.62 -2.00
N SER A 186 9.16 -10.05 -0.76
CA SER A 186 8.36 -11.16 -0.21
C SER A 186 6.87 -10.80 -0.25
N GLY A 187 6.04 -11.77 -0.64
CA GLY A 187 4.59 -11.57 -0.75
C GLY A 187 4.10 -11.08 -2.11
N VAL A 188 4.96 -10.52 -2.99
CA VAL A 188 4.57 -10.12 -4.35
C VAL A 188 4.07 -11.31 -5.19
N PRO A 189 4.75 -12.47 -5.21
CA PRO A 189 4.25 -13.64 -5.95
C PRO A 189 2.87 -14.09 -5.50
N ASP A 190 2.63 -14.13 -4.18
CA ASP A 190 1.34 -14.50 -3.61
C ASP A 190 0.25 -13.47 -3.97
N GLY A 191 0.59 -12.18 -3.90
CA GLY A 191 -0.29 -11.08 -4.31
C GLY A 191 -0.69 -11.19 -5.77
N VAL A 192 0.26 -11.44 -6.68
CA VAL A 192 -0.02 -11.62 -8.12
C VAL A 192 -0.92 -12.84 -8.36
N ALA A 193 -0.68 -13.95 -7.67
CA ALA A 193 -1.53 -15.13 -7.77
C ALA A 193 -2.96 -14.85 -7.27
N ALA A 194 -3.10 -14.16 -6.14
CA ALA A 194 -4.39 -13.75 -5.58
C ALA A 194 -5.13 -12.78 -6.51
N ALA A 195 -4.43 -11.80 -7.07
CA ALA A 195 -5.01 -10.84 -8.02
C ALA A 195 -5.54 -11.52 -9.29
N ARG A 196 -4.81 -12.50 -9.82
CA ARG A 196 -5.26 -13.32 -10.97
C ARG A 196 -6.53 -14.10 -10.62
N ALA A 197 -6.60 -14.66 -9.42
CA ALA A 197 -7.80 -15.37 -8.97
C ALA A 197 -9.01 -14.44 -8.86
N VAL A 198 -8.80 -13.21 -8.36
CA VAL A 198 -9.85 -12.17 -8.30
C VAL A 198 -10.33 -11.81 -9.71
N LEU A 199 -9.40 -11.55 -10.64
CA LEU A 199 -9.72 -11.20 -12.03
C LEU A 199 -10.49 -12.33 -12.74
N ALA A 200 -10.14 -13.59 -12.50
CA ALA A 200 -10.78 -14.75 -13.13
C ALA A 200 -12.20 -15.04 -12.57
N ALA A 201 -12.53 -14.49 -11.39
CA ALA A 201 -13.82 -14.71 -10.73
C ALA A 201 -14.87 -13.61 -11.02
N GLY A 202 -14.46 -12.51 -11.68
CA GLY A 202 -15.32 -11.38 -12.08
C GLY A 202 -15.61 -11.38 -13.53
#